data_c32f55406f747d9776b12ad9978f2b6f
#
_entry.id   c32f55406f747d9776b12ad9978f2b6f
#
_cell.length_a   1.000
_cell.length_b   1.000
_cell.length_c   1.000
_cell.angle_alpha   90.00
_cell.angle_beta   90.00
_cell.angle_gamma   90.00
#
_symmetry.space_group_name_H-M   'P 1'
#
loop_
_entity.id
_entity.type
_entity.pdbx_description
1 polymer ?
#
loop_
_entity_poly.entity_id
_entity_poly.type
_entity_poly.pdbx_seq_one_letter_code
_entity_poly.pdbx_strand_id
1 'polypeptide(L)'
;YKRQLLHIPSIGFSLCNHKADADFSHCRELILDVCQKALTHNHWPQNIGLNINIPDVPQLKGSKICRAAQGHWTEEYDCRTDPHGQEYYWLTGKFKNAEPEATDTDEYWLERGYATIVPCTTDNSVLNILPELSSVLGI
;
A
#
# COMPACT_ATOMS: atom_id res chain seq x y z
N TYR A 1 -10.46 -0.20 -1.72
CA TYR A 1 -11.34 0.62 -0.84
C TYR A 1 -12.85 0.33 -1.05
N LYS A 2 -13.39 0.32 -2.29
CA LYS A 2 -14.85 0.10 -2.51
C LYS A 2 -15.37 -1.21 -1.93
N ARG A 3 -14.61 -2.31 -2.02
CA ARG A 3 -15.01 -3.63 -1.48
C ARG A 3 -14.97 -3.66 0.05
N GLN A 4 -14.02 -2.98 0.67
CA GLN A 4 -13.94 -2.84 2.12
C GLN A 4 -15.13 -2.10 2.71
N LEU A 5 -15.63 -1.05 2.02
CA LEU A 5 -16.86 -0.35 2.40
C LEU A 5 -18.11 -1.25 2.41
N LEU A 6 -18.08 -2.35 1.65
CA LEU A 6 -19.13 -3.37 1.60
C LEU A 6 -18.84 -4.55 2.54
N HIS A 7 -17.86 -4.43 3.44
CA HIS A 7 -17.38 -5.49 4.34
C HIS A 7 -16.93 -6.77 3.61
N ILE A 8 -16.45 -6.63 2.37
CA ILE A 8 -15.92 -7.74 1.59
C ILE A 8 -14.39 -7.79 1.80
N PRO A 9 -13.84 -8.91 2.28
CA PRO A 9 -12.39 -9.10 2.35
C PRO A 9 -11.74 -8.81 1.01
N SER A 10 -10.68 -8.02 1.02
CA SER A 10 -10.02 -7.61 -0.21
C SER A 10 -8.51 -7.67 -0.09
N ILE A 11 -7.87 -8.13 -1.16
CA ILE A 11 -6.41 -8.17 -1.29
C ILE A 11 -6.06 -7.46 -2.58
N GLY A 12 -5.16 -6.47 -2.50
CA GLY A 12 -4.58 -5.81 -3.66
C GLY A 12 -3.12 -6.22 -3.80
N PHE A 13 -2.73 -6.66 -4.99
CA PHE A 13 -1.34 -6.94 -5.33
C PHE A 13 -0.84 -5.89 -6.31
N SER A 14 0.34 -5.36 -6.04
CA SER A 14 1.02 -4.37 -6.88
C SER A 14 2.48 -4.76 -7.07
N LEU A 15 2.92 -4.82 -8.33
CA LEU A 15 4.34 -4.94 -8.66
C LEU A 15 4.94 -3.54 -8.72
N CYS A 16 6.07 -3.33 -8.05
CA CYS A 16 6.82 -2.07 -8.06
C CYS A 16 7.58 -1.86 -9.39
N ASN A 17 6.86 -2.05 -10.50
CA ASN A 17 7.35 -1.82 -11.85
C ASN A 17 6.23 -1.20 -12.69
N HIS A 18 6.46 0.02 -13.19
CA HIS A 18 5.46 0.78 -13.97
C HIS A 18 5.62 0.62 -15.49
N LYS A 19 6.46 -0.30 -15.94
CA LYS A 19 6.64 -0.56 -17.39
C LYS A 19 5.42 -1.31 -17.93
N ALA A 20 5.05 -1.00 -19.18
CA ALA A 20 3.91 -1.64 -19.85
C ALA A 20 4.11 -3.15 -20.08
N ASP A 21 5.37 -3.59 -20.16
CA ASP A 21 5.82 -4.96 -20.38
C ASP A 21 6.37 -5.62 -19.09
N ALA A 22 5.97 -5.15 -17.92
CA ALA A 22 6.41 -5.69 -16.64
C ALA A 22 6.10 -7.19 -16.52
N ASP A 23 7.10 -7.98 -16.14
CA ASP A 23 6.96 -9.43 -15.94
C ASP A 23 6.46 -9.75 -14.53
N PHE A 24 5.27 -10.33 -14.45
CA PHE A 24 4.63 -10.75 -13.19
C PHE A 24 4.91 -12.23 -12.84
N SER A 25 5.70 -12.94 -13.62
CA SER A 25 5.91 -14.38 -13.44
C SER A 25 6.47 -14.72 -12.05
N HIS A 26 7.40 -13.93 -11.54
CA HIS A 26 8.00 -14.11 -10.21
C HIS A 26 7.04 -13.82 -9.03
N CYS A 27 5.90 -13.14 -9.29
CA CYS A 27 4.89 -12.85 -8.29
C CYS A 27 3.92 -14.03 -8.05
N ARG A 28 3.85 -14.97 -9.00
CA ARG A 28 2.80 -15.99 -9.07
C ARG A 28 2.70 -16.83 -7.81
N GLU A 29 3.82 -17.32 -7.30
CA GLU A 29 3.83 -18.21 -6.12
C GLU A 29 3.34 -17.48 -4.87
N LEU A 30 3.80 -16.25 -4.65
CA LEU A 30 3.34 -15.42 -3.54
C LEU A 30 1.83 -15.15 -3.61
N ILE A 31 1.34 -14.77 -4.80
CA ILE A 31 -0.09 -14.47 -5.00
C ILE A 31 -0.94 -15.72 -4.69
N LEU A 32 -0.56 -16.89 -5.21
CA LEU A 32 -1.28 -18.11 -4.98
C LEU A 32 -1.28 -18.52 -3.50
N ASP A 33 -0.13 -18.45 -2.84
CA ASP A 33 0.01 -18.78 -1.41
C ASP A 33 -0.87 -17.87 -0.54
N VAL A 34 -0.81 -16.56 -0.75
CA VAL A 34 -1.62 -15.60 0.01
C VAL A 34 -3.12 -15.82 -0.25
N CYS A 35 -3.53 -15.98 -1.51
CA CYS A 35 -4.93 -16.24 -1.84
C CYS A 35 -5.44 -17.55 -1.23
N GLN A 36 -4.66 -18.62 -1.31
CA GLN A 36 -5.03 -19.91 -0.73
C GLN A 36 -5.20 -19.80 0.79
N LYS A 37 -4.26 -19.17 1.48
CA LYS A 37 -4.34 -18.95 2.94
C LYS A 37 -5.56 -18.10 3.31
N ALA A 38 -5.83 -17.05 2.55
CA ALA A 38 -6.98 -16.18 2.77
C ALA A 38 -8.33 -16.93 2.60
N LEU A 39 -8.42 -17.83 1.62
CA LEU A 39 -9.64 -18.60 1.33
C LEU A 39 -9.87 -19.77 2.29
N THR A 40 -8.81 -20.36 2.81
CA THR A 40 -8.88 -21.54 3.69
C THR A 40 -8.92 -21.19 5.17
N HIS A 41 -8.55 -19.97 5.56
CA HIS A 41 -8.52 -19.58 6.95
C HIS A 41 -9.92 -19.20 7.46
N ASN A 42 -10.40 -19.87 8.51
CA ASN A 42 -11.75 -19.69 9.03
C ASN A 42 -11.99 -18.34 9.73
N HIS A 43 -10.95 -17.58 10.01
CA HIS A 43 -11.02 -16.32 10.75
C HIS A 43 -10.26 -15.20 10.03
N TRP A 44 -10.79 -14.78 8.87
CA TRP A 44 -10.26 -13.56 8.24
C TRP A 44 -10.63 -12.34 9.08
N PRO A 45 -9.67 -11.45 9.37
CA PRO A 45 -9.96 -10.23 10.12
C PRO A 45 -11.05 -9.39 9.44
N GLN A 46 -12.05 -8.97 10.21
CA GLN A 46 -13.15 -8.15 9.70
C GLN A 46 -12.66 -6.75 9.34
N ASN A 47 -13.24 -6.18 8.28
CA ASN A 47 -12.99 -4.80 7.85
C ASN A 47 -11.53 -4.48 7.48
N ILE A 48 -10.73 -5.50 7.23
CA ILE A 48 -9.33 -5.37 6.80
C ILE A 48 -9.18 -5.75 5.34
N GLY A 49 -8.54 -4.88 4.57
CA GLY A 49 -7.97 -5.21 3.28
C GLY A 49 -6.45 -5.36 3.40
N LEU A 50 -5.85 -6.13 2.52
CA LEU A 50 -4.40 -6.20 2.41
C LEU A 50 -3.94 -5.44 1.18
N ASN A 51 -2.98 -4.55 1.37
CA ASN A 51 -2.18 -3.95 0.31
C ASN A 51 -0.84 -4.67 0.25
N ILE A 52 -0.59 -5.38 -0.85
CA ILE A 52 0.62 -6.18 -1.02
C ILE A 52 1.43 -5.58 -2.15
N ASN A 53 2.59 -5.03 -1.80
CA ASN A 53 3.55 -4.51 -2.75
C ASN A 53 4.69 -5.51 -2.94
N ILE A 54 5.04 -5.77 -4.19
CA ILE A 54 6.04 -6.76 -4.59
C ILE A 54 7.17 -6.02 -5.30
N PRO A 55 8.41 -6.07 -4.80
CA PRO A 55 9.52 -5.42 -5.47
C PRO A 55 9.87 -6.13 -6.78
N ASP A 56 10.30 -5.36 -7.77
CA ASP A 56 10.79 -5.90 -9.05
C ASP A 56 12.23 -6.39 -8.90
N VAL A 57 12.36 -7.61 -8.40
CA VAL A 57 13.64 -8.27 -8.15
C VAL A 57 13.64 -9.67 -8.76
N PRO A 58 14.80 -10.20 -9.20
CA PRO A 58 14.88 -11.53 -9.81
C PRO A 58 14.38 -12.66 -8.89
N GLN A 59 14.53 -12.49 -7.58
CA GLN A 59 14.10 -13.46 -6.58
C GLN A 59 13.67 -12.75 -5.31
N LEU A 60 12.42 -13.00 -4.89
CA LEU A 60 11.90 -12.51 -3.62
C LEU A 60 12.58 -13.24 -2.45
N LYS A 61 12.96 -12.49 -1.43
CA LYS A 61 13.51 -13.05 -0.19
C LYS A 61 12.43 -13.55 0.78
N GLY A 62 11.15 -13.38 0.42
CA GLY A 62 10.00 -13.73 1.22
C GLY A 62 9.03 -12.56 1.36
N SER A 63 8.17 -12.60 2.37
CA SER A 63 7.20 -11.54 2.66
C SER A 63 7.26 -11.05 4.10
N LYS A 64 6.85 -9.80 4.34
CA LYS A 64 6.80 -9.15 5.65
C LYS A 64 5.47 -8.45 5.85
N ILE A 65 4.85 -8.67 7.02
CA ILE A 65 3.73 -7.85 7.47
C ILE A 65 4.34 -6.62 8.15
N CYS A 66 3.92 -5.44 7.72
CA CYS A 66 4.47 -4.17 8.17
C CYS A 66 3.42 -3.06 8.07
N ARG A 67 3.74 -1.89 8.55
CA ARG A 67 2.93 -0.69 8.32
C ARG A 67 3.41 0.07 7.08
N ALA A 68 2.57 0.91 6.53
CA ALA A 68 2.98 1.87 5.51
C ALA A 68 3.97 2.89 6.10
N ALA A 69 4.99 3.26 5.33
CA ALA A 69 5.90 4.34 5.68
C ALA A 69 5.17 5.68 5.69
N GLN A 70 5.53 6.55 6.64
CA GLN A 70 5.09 7.94 6.62
C GLN A 70 5.91 8.74 5.62
N GLY A 71 5.22 9.57 4.85
CA GLY A 71 5.87 10.39 3.85
C GLY A 71 4.88 11.22 3.08
N HIS A 72 5.37 11.88 2.05
CA HIS A 72 4.55 12.71 1.18
C HIS A 72 5.09 12.62 -0.26
N TRP A 73 4.21 12.90 -1.20
CA TRP A 73 4.58 13.00 -2.60
C TRP A 73 5.10 14.40 -2.90
N THR A 74 6.12 14.49 -3.72
CA THR A 74 6.68 15.74 -4.25
C THR A 74 6.63 15.71 -5.77
N GLU A 75 6.63 16.88 -6.41
CA GLU A 75 6.58 16.97 -7.88
C GLU A 75 5.36 16.22 -8.45
N GLU A 76 4.20 16.37 -7.82
CA GLU A 76 3.01 15.56 -8.13
C GLU A 76 2.45 15.79 -9.53
N TYR A 77 2.72 16.97 -10.12
CA TYR A 77 2.20 17.35 -11.43
C TYR A 77 3.30 17.90 -12.33
N ASP A 78 3.33 17.39 -13.55
CA ASP A 78 4.13 17.91 -14.65
C ASP A 78 3.20 18.64 -15.63
N CYS A 79 3.38 19.95 -15.80
CA CYS A 79 2.60 20.76 -16.71
C CYS A 79 3.14 20.61 -18.13
N ARG A 80 2.30 20.24 -19.05
CA ARG A 80 2.62 20.08 -20.49
C ARG A 80 1.64 20.84 -21.34
N THR A 81 2.03 21.11 -22.58
CA THR A 81 1.18 21.77 -23.57
C THR A 81 0.84 20.79 -24.70
N ASP A 82 -0.43 20.70 -25.05
CA ASP A 82 -0.88 19.88 -26.17
C ASP A 82 -0.57 20.56 -27.52
N PRO A 83 -0.75 19.86 -28.69
CA PRO A 83 -0.53 20.43 -30.01
C PRO A 83 -1.43 21.63 -30.37
N HIS A 84 -2.51 21.86 -29.59
CA HIS A 84 -3.42 23.00 -29.77
C HIS A 84 -3.10 24.18 -28.84
N GLY A 85 -2.01 24.10 -28.07
CA GLY A 85 -1.57 25.14 -27.16
C GLY A 85 -2.28 25.14 -25.80
N GLN A 86 -3.03 24.07 -25.46
CA GLN A 86 -3.71 23.95 -24.17
C GLN A 86 -2.82 23.27 -23.15
N GLU A 87 -2.74 23.85 -21.95
CA GLU A 87 -2.02 23.21 -20.84
C GLU A 87 -2.80 22.05 -20.27
N TYR A 88 -2.09 20.96 -20.00
CA TYR A 88 -2.61 19.82 -19.24
C TYR A 88 -1.58 19.35 -18.21
N TYR A 89 -2.06 18.71 -17.17
CA TYR A 89 -1.23 18.24 -16.08
C TYR A 89 -1.14 16.73 -16.10
N TRP A 90 0.09 16.23 -16.15
CA TRP A 90 0.37 14.82 -16.03
C TRP A 90 0.65 14.49 -14.57
N LEU A 91 -0.09 13.52 -14.01
CA LEU A 91 0.16 13.06 -12.64
C LEU A 91 1.50 12.31 -12.62
N THR A 92 2.42 12.85 -11.86
CA THR A 92 3.76 12.29 -11.62
C THR A 92 3.95 12.16 -10.12
N GLY A 93 5.16 12.20 -9.65
CA GLY A 93 5.48 12.34 -8.25
C GLY A 93 6.57 11.37 -7.82
N LYS A 94 7.29 11.82 -6.81
CA LYS A 94 8.29 11.02 -6.11
C LYS A 94 7.88 10.92 -4.65
N PHE A 95 7.75 9.73 -4.14
CA PHE A 95 7.53 9.54 -2.72
C PHE A 95 8.78 9.91 -1.94
N LYS A 96 8.61 10.78 -0.94
CA LYS A 96 9.67 11.15 0.01
C LYS A 96 9.35 10.53 1.36
N ASN A 97 10.10 9.50 1.71
CA ASN A 97 10.00 8.85 3.01
C ASN A 97 10.44 9.84 4.12
N ALA A 98 9.58 10.07 5.11
CA ALA A 98 9.85 10.96 6.25
C ALA A 98 10.54 10.23 7.42
N GLU A 99 10.63 8.90 7.35
CA GLU A 99 11.18 8.06 8.42
C GLU A 99 12.13 6.97 7.88
N PRO A 100 13.20 7.34 7.15
CA PRO A 100 14.06 6.39 6.44
C PRO A 100 14.76 5.38 7.37
N GLU A 101 14.89 5.70 8.66
CA GLU A 101 15.50 4.83 9.67
C GLU A 101 14.52 3.81 10.29
N ALA A 102 13.22 3.94 10.02
CA ALA A 102 12.22 3.02 10.55
C ALA A 102 12.30 1.65 9.86
N THR A 103 12.47 0.59 10.65
CA THR A 103 12.69 -0.79 10.14
C THR A 103 11.41 -1.63 10.07
N ASP A 104 10.28 -1.07 10.45
CA ASP A 104 8.96 -1.71 10.51
C ASP A 104 8.03 -1.30 9.36
N THR A 105 8.56 -0.58 8.35
CA THR A 105 7.82 -0.01 7.23
C THR A 105 7.92 -0.85 5.96
N ASP A 106 6.96 -0.64 5.05
CA ASP A 106 6.94 -1.25 3.73
C ASP A 106 8.14 -0.81 2.88
N GLU A 107 8.49 0.49 2.87
CA GLU A 107 9.65 1.02 2.15
C GLU A 107 10.94 0.31 2.58
N TYR A 108 11.16 0.13 3.89
CA TYR A 108 12.33 -0.55 4.42
C TYR A 108 12.49 -1.98 3.89
N TRP A 109 11.38 -2.73 3.83
CA TRP A 109 11.40 -4.13 3.40
C TRP A 109 11.43 -4.29 1.88
N LEU A 110 10.75 -3.41 1.13
CA LEU A 110 10.77 -3.40 -0.34
C LEU A 110 12.19 -3.18 -0.87
N GLU A 111 12.92 -2.19 -0.32
CA GLU A 111 14.32 -1.94 -0.67
C GLU A 111 15.24 -3.15 -0.44
N ARG A 112 14.86 -4.03 0.48
CA ARG A 112 15.61 -5.25 0.81
C ARG A 112 15.19 -6.49 0.04
N GLY A 113 14.24 -6.35 -0.89
CA GLY A 113 13.78 -7.42 -1.77
C GLY A 113 12.73 -8.34 -1.14
N TYR A 114 11.99 -7.87 -0.14
CA TYR A 114 10.85 -8.57 0.44
C TYR A 114 9.54 -7.99 -0.12
N ALA A 115 8.58 -8.85 -0.38
CA ALA A 115 7.21 -8.38 -0.58
C ALA A 115 6.64 -7.89 0.76
N THR A 116 5.86 -6.83 0.71
CA THR A 116 5.27 -6.22 1.91
C THR A 116 3.76 -6.42 1.93
N ILE A 117 3.22 -6.71 3.10
CA ILE A 117 1.80 -6.92 3.36
C ILE A 117 1.38 -5.89 4.39
N VAL A 118 0.67 -4.86 3.93
CA VAL A 118 0.18 -3.78 4.77
C VAL A 118 -1.31 -3.96 5.00
N PRO A 119 -1.78 -4.19 6.24
CA PRO A 119 -3.20 -4.21 6.55
C PRO A 119 -3.76 -2.79 6.47
N CYS A 120 -4.87 -2.64 5.75
CA CYS A 120 -5.54 -1.37 5.52
C CYS A 120 -6.99 -1.42 5.99
N THR A 121 -7.48 -0.31 6.51
CA THR A 121 -8.89 -0.12 6.85
C THR A 121 -9.45 1.09 6.09
N THR A 122 -10.76 1.16 5.96
CA THR A 122 -11.48 2.33 5.43
C THR A 122 -11.90 3.30 6.51
N ASP A 123 -11.83 2.88 7.78
CA ASP A 123 -12.12 3.72 8.92
C ASP A 123 -10.86 4.49 9.32
N ASN A 124 -10.92 5.81 9.17
CA ASN A 124 -9.85 6.73 9.53
C ASN A 124 -10.01 7.28 10.95
N SER A 125 -10.99 6.80 11.72
CA SER A 125 -11.20 7.23 13.11
C SER A 125 -10.07 6.74 14.02
N VAL A 126 -9.54 7.62 14.82
CA VAL A 126 -8.48 7.30 15.79
C VAL A 126 -9.11 6.99 17.14
N LEU A 127 -9.63 5.76 17.29
CA LEU A 127 -10.46 5.36 18.41
C LEU A 127 -9.75 5.41 19.77
N ASN A 128 -8.46 5.16 19.81
CA ASN A 128 -7.68 5.13 21.03
C ASN A 128 -7.50 6.52 21.69
N ILE A 129 -7.73 7.61 20.96
CA ILE A 129 -7.62 8.99 21.48
C ILE A 129 -8.96 9.54 22.01
N LEU A 130 -10.09 8.86 21.80
CA LEU A 130 -11.41 9.35 22.18
C LEU A 130 -11.53 9.70 23.67
N PRO A 131 -11.04 8.87 24.62
CA PRO A 131 -11.12 9.22 26.06
C PRO A 131 -10.33 10.47 26.42
N GLU A 132 -9.16 10.65 25.81
CA GLU A 132 -8.32 11.82 26.00
C GLU A 132 -9.01 13.08 25.47
N LEU A 133 -9.56 13.03 24.25
CA LEU A 133 -10.30 14.14 23.64
C LEU A 133 -11.54 14.50 24.48
N SER A 134 -12.30 13.53 24.96
CA SER A 134 -13.44 13.80 25.85
C SER A 134 -13.00 14.54 27.10
N SER A 135 -11.89 14.16 27.71
CA SER A 135 -11.33 14.85 28.87
C SER A 135 -10.90 16.28 28.56
N VAL A 136 -10.22 16.47 27.42
CA VAL A 136 -9.72 17.81 27.01
C VAL A 136 -10.88 18.75 26.67
N LEU A 137 -11.93 18.23 26.04
CA LEU A 137 -13.06 19.03 25.57
C LEU A 137 -14.17 19.17 26.65
N GLY A 138 -14.11 18.41 27.72
CA GLY A 138 -15.09 18.44 28.80
C GLY A 138 -16.46 17.86 28.41
N ILE A 139 -16.49 16.90 27.52
CA ILE A 139 -17.72 16.23 27.03
C ILE A 139 -17.63 14.72 27.15
#